data_f0a9476274dee559fdc43f3ae7d5fa89
#
_entry.id   f0a9476274dee559fdc43f3ae7d5fa89
#
_cell.length_a   1.000
_cell.length_b   1.000
_cell.length_c   1.000
_cell.angle_alpha   90.00
_cell.angle_beta   90.00
_cell.angle_gamma   90.00
#
_symmetry.space_group_name_H-M   'P 1'
#
loop_
_entity.id
_entity.type
_entity.pdbx_description
1 polymer ?
#
loop_
_entity_poly.entity_id
_entity_poly.type
_entity_poly.pdbx_seq_one_letter_code
_entity_poly.pdbx_strand_id
1 'polypeptide(L)'
;MTAREIQHLYWRAGFGISPNALKALKSSTRHSIVSDLFKKSENLIPLEVDLSEYETFFTMGYKKFKELYSPEEAQKLQQKSNKLVRDLNIKWVKRLYDNETLLREKMTLFWANVFVCRDNHILHMQQYNNTLREHALGNFGDFTKAIARQASMCKYLNNKQNIKSNPNENFARELMELFTLGIGNYSETDIKEAARAFTGWNFKRDGSFFIRKYQHDEGIKSFFSETGNFDGDDIIDIILKQKSCARYICSKIYTYFINPEINPTYLDEITDVFYKDYDIKKLMYYIFTTDWFYDPKNIGVKIKSPIELLAGIYQVVPFKFEKERQHMMYLQRIMGQTLLYPPNVAGWKGNQSWIDSNTLMVRLKLSAIILNNYVINLDTKGAFEDSFEEYYKTTKDRKKFINTSKNIEAFEF
;
A
#
# COMPACT_ATOMS: atom_id res chain seq x y z
N MET A 1 29.14 -2.99 -7.84
CA MET A 1 28.31 -3.68 -6.81
C MET A 1 28.49 -5.19 -6.93
N THR A 2 28.47 -5.91 -5.81
CA THR A 2 28.39 -7.38 -5.79
C THR A 2 27.00 -7.85 -6.19
N ALA A 3 26.87 -9.10 -6.63
CA ALA A 3 25.55 -9.69 -6.92
C ALA A 3 24.61 -9.64 -5.70
N ARG A 4 25.16 -9.84 -4.49
CA ARG A 4 24.39 -9.78 -3.23
C ARG A 4 23.86 -8.37 -2.95
N GLU A 5 24.63 -7.32 -3.20
CA GLU A 5 24.19 -5.93 -3.03
C GLU A 5 23.12 -5.55 -4.07
N ILE A 6 23.26 -6.01 -5.33
CA ILE A 6 22.24 -5.78 -6.36
C ILE A 6 20.93 -6.47 -5.98
N GLN A 7 20.98 -7.73 -5.54
CA GLN A 7 19.81 -8.45 -5.05
C GLN A 7 19.17 -7.74 -3.86
N HIS A 8 19.98 -7.26 -2.91
CA HIS A 8 19.48 -6.50 -1.76
C HIS A 8 18.73 -5.25 -2.21
N LEU A 9 19.32 -4.45 -3.10
CA LEU A 9 18.68 -3.25 -3.65
C LEU A 9 17.32 -3.59 -4.30
N TYR A 10 17.29 -4.58 -5.19
CA TYR A 10 16.06 -4.95 -5.89
C TYR A 10 14.98 -5.57 -4.99
N TRP A 11 15.35 -6.20 -3.87
CA TRP A 11 14.38 -6.63 -2.87
C TRP A 11 13.84 -5.47 -2.03
N ARG A 12 14.62 -4.41 -1.85
CA ARG A 12 14.21 -3.21 -1.09
C ARG A 12 13.48 -2.19 -1.97
N ALA A 13 14.04 -1.85 -3.12
CA ALA A 13 13.45 -0.90 -4.08
C ALA A 13 12.33 -1.52 -4.93
N GLY A 14 12.15 -2.84 -4.86
CA GLY A 14 11.16 -3.58 -5.62
C GLY A 14 10.79 -4.91 -4.95
N PHE A 15 10.60 -5.94 -5.78
CA PHE A 15 10.13 -7.26 -5.32
C PHE A 15 11.14 -8.37 -5.60
N GLY A 16 12.25 -8.07 -6.29
CA GLY A 16 13.30 -9.01 -6.65
C GLY A 16 13.89 -8.68 -8.02
N ILE A 17 14.77 -9.55 -8.49
CA ILE A 17 15.43 -9.43 -9.79
C ILE A 17 15.62 -10.83 -10.40
N SER A 18 15.37 -10.97 -11.70
CA SER A 18 15.60 -12.23 -12.40
C SER A 18 17.11 -12.54 -12.52
N PRO A 19 17.51 -13.82 -12.62
CA PRO A 19 18.91 -14.19 -12.77
C PRO A 19 19.60 -13.54 -13.98
N ASN A 20 18.89 -13.42 -15.11
CA ASN A 20 19.42 -12.80 -16.32
C ASN A 20 19.65 -11.29 -16.15
N ALA A 21 18.67 -10.58 -15.53
CA ALA A 21 18.83 -9.16 -15.23
C ALA A 21 19.97 -8.92 -14.22
N LEU A 22 20.11 -9.79 -13.22
CA LEU A 22 21.22 -9.73 -12.26
C LEU A 22 22.57 -9.87 -12.94
N LYS A 23 22.71 -10.83 -13.87
CA LYS A 23 23.95 -11.02 -14.66
C LYS A 23 24.28 -9.76 -15.49
N ALA A 24 23.28 -9.14 -16.11
CA ALA A 24 23.47 -7.94 -16.94
C ALA A 24 23.96 -6.73 -16.12
N LEU A 25 23.62 -6.64 -14.83
CA LEU A 25 23.98 -5.51 -13.97
C LEU A 25 25.32 -5.66 -13.24
N LYS A 26 26.03 -6.79 -13.35
CA LYS A 26 27.27 -7.05 -12.59
C LYS A 26 28.38 -6.01 -12.83
N SER A 27 28.44 -5.41 -14.02
CA SER A 27 29.42 -4.36 -14.36
C SER A 27 28.95 -2.93 -14.06
N SER A 28 27.71 -2.77 -13.62
CA SER A 28 27.12 -1.44 -13.39
C SER A 28 27.51 -0.87 -12.01
N THR A 29 27.63 0.46 -11.94
CA THR A 29 27.86 1.17 -10.67
C THR A 29 26.57 1.29 -9.87
N ARG A 30 26.68 1.50 -8.54
CA ARG A 30 25.54 1.73 -7.66
C ARG A 30 24.67 2.89 -8.15
N HIS A 31 25.30 4.04 -8.41
CA HIS A 31 24.60 5.23 -8.88
C HIS A 31 23.85 5.00 -10.21
N SER A 32 24.46 4.25 -11.13
CA SER A 32 23.81 3.92 -12.41
C SER A 32 22.56 3.08 -12.21
N ILE A 33 22.64 2.02 -11.38
CA ILE A 33 21.50 1.14 -11.10
C ILE A 33 20.37 1.91 -10.36
N VAL A 34 20.73 2.67 -9.33
CA VAL A 34 19.76 3.47 -8.58
C VAL A 34 19.11 4.50 -9.50
N SER A 35 19.89 5.26 -10.29
CA SER A 35 19.34 6.25 -11.22
C SER A 35 18.38 5.64 -12.25
N ASP A 36 18.69 4.45 -12.76
CA ASP A 36 17.80 3.73 -13.71
C ASP A 36 16.47 3.33 -13.05
N LEU A 37 16.50 2.84 -11.80
CA LEU A 37 15.28 2.53 -11.04
C LEU A 37 14.39 3.76 -10.85
N PHE A 38 14.97 4.90 -10.52
CA PHE A 38 14.22 6.16 -10.39
C PHE A 38 13.69 6.65 -11.72
N LYS A 39 14.49 6.64 -12.78
CA LYS A 39 14.08 7.05 -14.13
C LYS A 39 12.91 6.21 -14.66
N LYS A 40 12.98 4.90 -14.55
CA LYS A 40 11.86 4.02 -14.92
C LYS A 40 10.60 4.32 -14.11
N SER A 41 10.76 4.68 -12.84
CA SER A 41 9.65 5.00 -11.94
C SER A 41 9.07 6.41 -12.13
N GLU A 42 9.59 7.24 -13.04
CA GLU A 42 8.96 8.51 -13.44
C GLU A 42 7.70 8.28 -14.28
N ASN A 43 7.62 7.16 -14.99
CA ASN A 43 6.44 6.80 -15.75
C ASN A 43 5.27 6.52 -14.80
N LEU A 44 4.24 7.37 -14.85
CA LEU A 44 3.01 7.22 -14.08
C LEU A 44 1.94 6.53 -14.93
N ILE A 45 1.70 5.26 -14.65
CA ILE A 45 0.67 4.47 -15.30
C ILE A 45 -0.46 4.21 -14.30
N PRO A 46 -1.64 4.83 -14.42
CA PRO A 46 -2.77 4.58 -13.54
C PRO A 46 -3.16 3.10 -13.52
N LEU A 47 -3.70 2.64 -12.42
CA LEU A 47 -4.30 1.32 -12.29
C LEU A 47 -5.82 1.47 -12.44
N GLU A 48 -6.38 0.89 -13.49
CA GLU A 48 -7.78 1.07 -13.83
C GLU A 48 -8.48 -0.26 -14.02
N VAL A 49 -9.72 -0.36 -13.55
CA VAL A 49 -10.70 -1.37 -13.96
C VAL A 49 -11.72 -0.71 -14.86
N ASP A 50 -12.31 -1.49 -15.75
CA ASP A 50 -13.37 -0.97 -16.62
C ASP A 50 -14.60 -0.59 -15.79
N LEU A 51 -14.95 0.69 -15.84
CA LEU A 51 -16.09 1.29 -15.14
C LEU A 51 -17.15 1.83 -16.10
N SER A 52 -17.04 1.58 -17.40
CA SER A 52 -17.92 2.13 -18.43
C SER A 52 -19.41 1.88 -18.15
N GLU A 53 -19.77 0.68 -17.70
CA GLU A 53 -21.15 0.32 -17.30
C GLU A 53 -21.68 1.11 -16.08
N TYR A 54 -20.79 1.76 -15.34
CA TYR A 54 -21.10 2.43 -14.05
C TYR A 54 -20.89 3.92 -14.08
N GLU A 55 -20.38 4.49 -15.18
CA GLU A 55 -20.02 5.91 -15.24
C GLU A 55 -21.20 6.81 -14.90
N THR A 56 -22.37 6.56 -15.49
CA THR A 56 -23.61 7.28 -15.18
C THR A 56 -24.02 7.13 -13.72
N PHE A 57 -23.84 5.93 -13.15
CA PHE A 57 -24.14 5.64 -11.74
C PHE A 57 -23.26 6.44 -10.79
N PHE A 58 -21.98 6.59 -11.08
CA PHE A 58 -21.05 7.33 -10.21
C PHE A 58 -21.18 8.85 -10.36
N THR A 59 -21.50 9.36 -11.53
CA THR A 59 -21.62 10.80 -11.80
C THR A 59 -22.97 11.37 -11.40
N MET A 60 -23.99 10.52 -11.24
CA MET A 60 -25.36 10.91 -10.90
C MET A 60 -25.46 11.49 -9.49
N GLY A 61 -26.15 12.62 -9.33
CA GLY A 61 -26.46 13.20 -8.03
C GLY A 61 -27.32 12.29 -7.16
N TYR A 62 -27.16 12.38 -5.83
CA TYR A 62 -27.82 11.49 -4.86
C TYR A 62 -29.36 11.48 -4.96
N LYS A 63 -29.98 12.65 -5.21
CA LYS A 63 -31.43 12.77 -5.38
C LYS A 63 -31.91 11.95 -6.59
N LYS A 64 -31.31 12.19 -7.76
CA LYS A 64 -31.62 11.47 -8.99
C LYS A 64 -31.37 9.96 -8.88
N PHE A 65 -30.34 9.57 -8.13
CA PHE A 65 -30.05 8.18 -7.84
C PHE A 65 -31.19 7.49 -7.08
N LYS A 66 -31.71 8.15 -6.02
CA LYS A 66 -32.84 7.62 -5.24
C LYS A 66 -34.15 7.55 -6.03
N GLU A 67 -34.32 8.42 -7.01
CA GLU A 67 -35.51 8.45 -7.88
C GLU A 67 -35.47 7.32 -8.93
N LEU A 68 -34.27 6.92 -9.39
CA LEU A 68 -34.08 5.97 -10.49
C LEU A 68 -33.84 4.52 -10.04
N TYR A 69 -33.35 4.30 -8.83
CA TYR A 69 -32.98 2.96 -8.35
C TYR A 69 -33.72 2.59 -7.08
N SER A 70 -34.35 1.43 -7.08
CA SER A 70 -34.90 0.81 -5.88
C SER A 70 -33.78 0.41 -4.89
N PRO A 71 -34.11 0.16 -3.61
CA PRO A 71 -33.16 -0.35 -2.62
C PRO A 71 -32.46 -1.64 -3.08
N GLU A 72 -33.19 -2.57 -3.75
CA GLU A 72 -32.67 -3.83 -4.24
C GLU A 72 -31.68 -3.62 -5.40
N GLU A 73 -31.97 -2.71 -6.32
CA GLU A 73 -31.07 -2.35 -7.43
C GLU A 73 -29.80 -1.66 -6.88
N ALA A 74 -29.96 -0.75 -5.91
CA ALA A 74 -28.83 -0.12 -5.23
C ALA A 74 -27.93 -1.14 -4.54
N GLN A 75 -28.52 -2.16 -3.90
CA GLN A 75 -27.76 -3.27 -3.29
C GLN A 75 -27.05 -4.12 -4.32
N LYS A 76 -27.67 -4.43 -5.46
CA LYS A 76 -27.01 -5.16 -6.57
C LYS A 76 -25.83 -4.36 -7.12
N LEU A 77 -25.98 -3.05 -7.31
CA LEU A 77 -24.89 -2.18 -7.76
C LEU A 77 -23.74 -2.15 -6.75
N GLN A 78 -24.03 -2.11 -5.45
CA GLN A 78 -23.00 -2.19 -4.41
C GLN A 78 -22.28 -3.54 -4.43
N GLN A 79 -22.98 -4.65 -4.61
CA GLN A 79 -22.38 -5.99 -4.75
C GLN A 79 -21.46 -6.08 -5.97
N LYS A 80 -21.86 -5.48 -7.08
CA LYS A 80 -21.03 -5.40 -8.28
C LYS A 80 -19.78 -4.53 -8.02
N SER A 81 -19.93 -3.38 -7.38
CA SER A 81 -18.80 -2.53 -6.95
C SER A 81 -17.81 -3.32 -6.10
N ASN A 82 -18.27 -4.11 -5.13
CA ASN A 82 -17.43 -4.99 -4.31
C ASN A 82 -16.65 -6.04 -5.14
N LYS A 83 -17.24 -6.56 -6.23
CA LYS A 83 -16.53 -7.47 -7.15
C LYS A 83 -15.41 -6.72 -7.88
N LEU A 84 -15.67 -5.50 -8.35
CA LEU A 84 -14.69 -4.69 -9.05
C LEU A 84 -13.52 -4.26 -8.13
N VAL A 85 -13.76 -4.02 -6.83
CA VAL A 85 -12.66 -3.80 -5.87
C VAL A 85 -11.76 -5.03 -5.77
N ARG A 86 -12.30 -6.25 -5.85
CA ARG A 86 -11.49 -7.47 -5.92
C ARG A 86 -10.72 -7.57 -7.23
N ASP A 87 -11.30 -7.14 -8.34
CA ASP A 87 -10.62 -7.10 -9.64
C ASP A 87 -9.49 -6.07 -9.64
N LEU A 88 -9.69 -4.91 -9.01
CA LEU A 88 -8.64 -3.91 -8.76
C LEU A 88 -7.50 -4.49 -7.93
N ASN A 89 -7.81 -5.25 -6.86
CA ASN A 89 -6.81 -5.96 -6.06
C ASN A 89 -5.95 -6.88 -6.94
N ILE A 90 -6.56 -7.73 -7.76
CA ILE A 90 -5.84 -8.67 -8.63
C ILE A 90 -5.00 -7.92 -9.67
N LYS A 91 -5.54 -6.87 -10.27
CA LYS A 91 -4.78 -6.02 -11.21
C LYS A 91 -3.58 -5.37 -10.51
N TRP A 92 -3.74 -4.95 -9.26
CA TRP A 92 -2.61 -4.38 -8.51
C TRP A 92 -1.54 -5.42 -8.20
N VAL A 93 -1.90 -6.61 -7.73
CA VAL A 93 -0.93 -7.70 -7.52
C VAL A 93 -0.17 -8.02 -8.81
N LYS A 94 -0.85 -8.09 -9.96
CA LYS A 94 -0.20 -8.28 -11.27
C LYS A 94 0.76 -7.14 -11.62
N ARG A 95 0.39 -5.89 -11.33
CA ARG A 95 1.26 -4.74 -11.54
C ARG A 95 2.57 -4.85 -10.74
N LEU A 96 2.56 -5.48 -9.56
CA LEU A 96 3.77 -5.71 -8.77
C LEU A 96 4.72 -6.72 -9.42
N TYR A 97 4.26 -7.47 -10.43
CA TYR A 97 5.10 -8.38 -11.23
C TYR A 97 5.85 -7.66 -12.35
N ASP A 98 5.41 -6.45 -12.70
CA ASP A 98 6.01 -5.64 -13.75
C ASP A 98 7.28 -4.93 -13.25
N ASN A 99 8.32 -4.94 -14.06
CA ASN A 99 9.61 -4.34 -13.74
C ASN A 99 9.78 -2.90 -14.25
N GLU A 100 8.84 -2.38 -15.04
CA GLU A 100 8.96 -1.05 -15.63
C GLU A 100 8.81 0.08 -14.60
N THR A 101 7.95 -0.10 -13.59
CA THR A 101 7.68 0.91 -12.56
C THR A 101 7.94 0.39 -11.14
N LEU A 102 8.94 -0.47 -11.01
CA LEU A 102 9.22 -1.29 -9.83
C LEU A 102 9.25 -0.49 -8.51
N LEU A 103 10.05 0.59 -8.48
CA LEU A 103 10.18 1.40 -7.27
C LEU A 103 8.89 2.16 -6.94
N ARG A 104 8.20 2.71 -7.95
CA ARG A 104 6.92 3.40 -7.73
C ARG A 104 5.88 2.46 -7.12
N GLU A 105 5.74 1.24 -7.64
CA GLU A 105 4.78 0.27 -7.10
C GLU A 105 5.19 -0.23 -5.70
N LYS A 106 6.49 -0.34 -5.43
CA LYS A 106 6.99 -0.67 -4.09
C LYS A 106 6.65 0.43 -3.08
N MET A 107 6.84 1.69 -3.47
CA MET A 107 6.47 2.85 -2.65
C MET A 107 4.95 2.95 -2.48
N THR A 108 4.17 2.69 -3.54
CA THR A 108 2.70 2.65 -3.46
C THR A 108 2.22 1.61 -2.44
N LEU A 109 2.82 0.41 -2.45
CA LEU A 109 2.52 -0.64 -1.48
C LEU A 109 2.88 -0.23 -0.04
N PHE A 110 4.02 0.43 0.14
CA PHE A 110 4.42 0.99 1.44
C PHE A 110 3.41 2.04 1.93
N TRP A 111 3.08 3.01 1.10
CA TRP A 111 2.16 4.10 1.46
C TRP A 111 0.73 3.61 1.72
N ALA A 112 0.28 2.56 1.06
CA ALA A 112 -1.01 1.93 1.36
C ALA A 112 -1.08 1.31 2.77
N ASN A 113 0.08 1.06 3.39
CA ASN A 113 0.19 0.62 4.79
C ASN A 113 0.48 1.77 5.78
N VAL A 114 0.74 2.97 5.28
CA VAL A 114 0.85 4.19 6.08
C VAL A 114 -0.48 4.93 6.08
N PHE A 115 -1.01 5.28 4.92
CA PHE A 115 -2.31 5.94 4.73
C PHE A 115 -3.43 4.91 4.56
N VAL A 116 -3.63 4.10 5.57
CA VAL A 116 -4.54 2.96 5.51
C VAL A 116 -5.98 3.40 5.22
N CYS A 117 -6.61 2.75 4.23
CA CYS A 117 -7.99 3.03 3.86
C CYS A 117 -8.69 1.77 3.33
N ARG A 118 -10.00 1.72 3.52
CA ARG A 118 -10.88 0.68 2.96
C ARG A 118 -12.21 1.28 2.55
N ASP A 119 -12.63 0.99 1.33
CA ASP A 119 -13.98 1.28 0.86
C ASP A 119 -14.48 0.13 -0.04
N ASN A 120 -15.78 -0.01 -0.14
CA ASN A 120 -16.44 -0.94 -1.05
C ASN A 120 -16.89 -0.25 -2.36
N HIS A 121 -16.62 1.05 -2.51
CA HIS A 121 -16.94 1.82 -3.69
C HIS A 121 -15.74 1.80 -4.66
N ILE A 122 -15.90 1.13 -5.79
CA ILE A 122 -14.78 0.87 -6.72
C ILE A 122 -14.13 2.15 -7.24
N LEU A 123 -14.91 3.16 -7.65
CA LEU A 123 -14.35 4.42 -8.15
C LEU A 123 -13.50 5.11 -7.09
N HIS A 124 -13.99 5.21 -5.84
CA HIS A 124 -13.23 5.83 -4.76
C HIS A 124 -11.96 5.05 -4.40
N MET A 125 -12.02 3.71 -4.41
CA MET A 125 -10.83 2.88 -4.16
C MET A 125 -9.80 2.97 -5.28
N GLN A 126 -10.25 3.06 -6.53
CA GLN A 126 -9.37 3.26 -7.67
C GLN A 126 -8.69 4.63 -7.61
N GLN A 127 -9.44 5.70 -7.33
CA GLN A 127 -8.92 7.04 -7.13
C GLN A 127 -7.90 7.08 -6.00
N TYR A 128 -8.24 6.54 -4.83
CA TYR A 128 -7.33 6.44 -3.69
C TYR A 128 -6.03 5.69 -4.04
N ASN A 129 -6.12 4.53 -4.67
CA ASN A 129 -4.93 3.75 -5.04
C ASN A 129 -4.06 4.48 -6.08
N ASN A 130 -4.68 5.21 -7.01
CA ASN A 130 -3.94 6.01 -7.99
C ASN A 130 -3.33 7.26 -7.35
N THR A 131 -3.98 7.90 -6.37
CA THR A 131 -3.38 9.00 -5.59
C THR A 131 -2.15 8.53 -4.81
N LEU A 132 -2.18 7.33 -4.20
CA LEU A 132 -0.97 6.75 -3.59
C LEU A 132 0.16 6.60 -4.61
N ARG A 133 -0.16 6.13 -5.82
CA ARG A 133 0.81 5.89 -6.90
C ARG A 133 1.38 7.19 -7.46
N GLU A 134 0.54 8.18 -7.66
CA GLU A 134 0.92 9.50 -8.16
C GLU A 134 1.94 10.17 -7.24
N HIS A 135 1.63 10.20 -5.96
CA HIS A 135 2.46 10.88 -4.95
C HIS A 135 3.55 9.99 -4.33
N ALA A 136 3.67 8.72 -4.74
CA ALA A 136 4.57 7.72 -4.12
C ALA A 136 6.02 8.17 -3.96
N LEU A 137 6.51 9.04 -4.85
CA LEU A 137 7.86 9.60 -4.91
C LEU A 137 7.84 11.15 -4.99
N GLY A 138 6.75 11.78 -4.57
CA GLY A 138 6.56 13.24 -4.58
C GLY A 138 6.90 13.91 -3.25
N ASN A 139 6.32 15.10 -3.04
CA ASN A 139 6.39 15.79 -1.75
C ASN A 139 5.39 15.17 -0.76
N PHE A 140 5.84 14.92 0.48
CA PHE A 140 5.00 14.27 1.50
C PHE A 140 3.85 15.15 2.00
N GLY A 141 4.03 16.47 2.04
CA GLY A 141 2.99 17.42 2.43
C GLY A 141 1.85 17.44 1.42
N ASP A 142 2.17 17.60 0.13
CA ASP A 142 1.19 17.54 -0.96
C ASP A 142 0.48 16.20 -0.97
N PHE A 143 1.23 15.12 -0.74
CA PHE A 143 0.67 13.78 -0.64
C PHE A 143 -0.34 13.65 0.50
N THR A 144 0.00 14.13 1.69
CA THR A 144 -0.89 14.08 2.86
C THR A 144 -2.17 14.85 2.60
N LYS A 145 -2.09 16.06 2.00
CA LYS A 145 -3.24 16.86 1.60
C LYS A 145 -4.11 16.13 0.55
N ALA A 146 -3.47 15.52 -0.45
CA ALA A 146 -4.18 14.77 -1.50
C ALA A 146 -4.94 13.56 -0.93
N ILE A 147 -4.32 12.79 -0.03
CA ILE A 147 -4.95 11.63 0.63
C ILE A 147 -6.07 12.05 1.57
N ALA A 148 -5.90 13.12 2.34
CA ALA A 148 -6.92 13.63 3.25
C ALA A 148 -8.23 13.99 2.52
N ARG A 149 -8.14 14.40 1.25
CA ARG A 149 -9.28 14.76 0.40
C ARG A 149 -9.93 13.57 -0.32
N GLN A 150 -9.34 12.38 -0.28
CA GLN A 150 -9.92 11.22 -0.94
C GLN A 150 -11.27 10.82 -0.34
N ALA A 151 -12.26 10.58 -1.20
CA ALA A 151 -13.61 10.19 -0.80
C ALA A 151 -13.62 8.94 0.09
N SER A 152 -12.80 7.93 -0.25
CA SER A 152 -12.62 6.72 0.54
C SER A 152 -12.06 7.02 1.94
N MET A 153 -11.08 7.92 2.06
CA MET A 153 -10.49 8.34 3.34
C MET A 153 -11.50 9.11 4.20
N CYS A 154 -12.18 10.11 3.62
CA CYS A 154 -13.23 10.87 4.31
C CYS A 154 -14.35 9.97 4.83
N LYS A 155 -14.67 8.88 4.12
CA LYS A 155 -15.65 7.89 4.54
C LYS A 155 -15.12 6.95 5.60
N TYR A 156 -13.92 6.42 5.42
CA TYR A 156 -13.30 5.42 6.30
C TYR A 156 -13.05 5.96 7.70
N LEU A 157 -12.62 7.22 7.81
CA LEU A 157 -12.32 7.89 9.07
C LEU A 157 -13.47 8.84 9.53
N ASN A 158 -14.68 8.69 8.99
CA ASN A 158 -15.88 9.43 9.37
C ASN A 158 -15.77 10.97 9.23
N ASN A 159 -14.79 11.48 8.49
CA ASN A 159 -14.61 12.92 8.32
C ASN A 159 -15.81 13.60 7.61
N LYS A 160 -16.55 12.86 6.79
CA LYS A 160 -17.81 13.32 6.19
C LYS A 160 -18.87 13.72 7.25
N GLN A 161 -18.79 13.18 8.46
CA GLN A 161 -19.70 13.46 9.57
C GLN A 161 -19.19 14.58 10.49
N ASN A 162 -17.98 15.08 10.22
CA ASN A 162 -17.34 16.13 11.01
C ASN A 162 -17.95 17.49 10.66
N ILE A 163 -18.73 18.07 11.59
CA ILE A 163 -19.46 19.33 11.41
C ILE A 163 -19.21 20.27 12.60
N LYS A 164 -19.25 21.59 12.37
CA LYS A 164 -18.95 22.61 13.40
C LYS A 164 -19.75 22.52 14.69
N SER A 165 -21.00 22.03 14.61
CA SER A 165 -21.85 21.85 15.80
C SER A 165 -21.51 20.62 16.61
N ASN A 166 -20.81 19.64 16.02
CA ASN A 166 -20.38 18.40 16.65
C ASN A 166 -19.11 17.89 15.94
N PRO A 167 -17.92 18.45 16.23
CA PRO A 167 -16.68 18.02 15.61
C PRO A 167 -16.35 16.56 15.90
N ASN A 168 -15.95 15.82 14.87
CA ASN A 168 -15.53 14.43 14.95
C ASN A 168 -14.01 14.33 14.89
N GLU A 169 -13.41 13.82 15.96
CA GLU A 169 -11.95 13.78 16.13
C GLU A 169 -11.28 12.63 15.36
N ASN A 170 -12.02 11.66 14.86
CA ASN A 170 -11.45 10.41 14.34
C ASN A 170 -10.38 10.66 13.26
N PHE A 171 -10.71 11.45 12.23
CA PHE A 171 -9.75 11.76 11.17
C PHE A 171 -8.53 12.53 11.70
N ALA A 172 -8.75 13.55 12.55
CA ALA A 172 -7.68 14.37 13.10
C ALA A 172 -6.73 13.54 13.98
N ARG A 173 -7.27 12.63 14.78
CA ARG A 173 -6.50 11.71 15.62
C ARG A 173 -5.63 10.79 14.78
N GLU A 174 -6.20 10.12 13.77
CA GLU A 174 -5.46 9.21 12.90
C GLU A 174 -4.43 9.94 12.03
N LEU A 175 -4.72 11.17 11.60
CA LEU A 175 -3.76 12.02 10.89
C LEU A 175 -2.50 12.25 11.71
N MET A 176 -2.64 12.59 12.99
CA MET A 176 -1.50 12.85 13.88
C MET A 176 -0.85 11.55 14.36
N GLU A 177 -1.65 10.58 14.79
CA GLU A 177 -1.15 9.36 15.41
C GLU A 177 -0.51 8.39 14.42
N LEU A 178 -1.20 8.08 13.32
CA LEU A 178 -0.79 7.03 12.39
C LEU A 178 -0.10 7.55 11.13
N PHE A 179 -0.46 8.77 10.68
CA PHE A 179 -0.05 9.24 9.36
C PHE A 179 1.10 10.22 9.39
N THR A 180 1.31 10.96 10.50
CA THR A 180 2.29 12.06 10.50
C THR A 180 3.22 12.12 11.71
N LEU A 181 2.72 12.21 12.93
CA LEU A 181 3.52 12.55 14.13
C LEU A 181 3.91 11.33 14.97
N GLY A 182 3.03 10.33 15.06
CA GLY A 182 3.16 9.23 16.02
C GLY A 182 2.69 9.62 17.42
N ILE A 183 2.37 8.60 18.24
CA ILE A 183 1.86 8.76 19.62
C ILE A 183 2.83 9.60 20.46
N GLY A 184 2.28 10.51 21.28
CA GLY A 184 3.04 11.29 22.27
C GLY A 184 3.65 12.59 21.73
N ASN A 185 3.45 12.93 20.46
CA ASN A 185 3.94 14.16 19.83
C ASN A 185 2.85 15.22 19.60
N TYR A 186 1.71 15.10 20.26
CA TYR A 186 0.56 16.01 20.20
C TYR A 186 -0.27 15.88 21.47
N SER A 187 -1.12 16.85 21.75
CA SER A 187 -2.05 16.85 22.89
C SER A 187 -3.48 16.56 22.47
N GLU A 188 -4.35 16.24 23.43
CA GLU A 188 -5.80 16.09 23.18
C GLU A 188 -6.45 17.40 22.72
N THR A 189 -5.89 18.55 23.11
CA THR A 189 -6.32 19.87 22.63
C THR A 189 -6.00 20.02 21.15
N ASP A 190 -4.80 19.61 20.71
CA ASP A 190 -4.43 19.64 19.31
C ASP A 190 -5.38 18.80 18.45
N ILE A 191 -5.78 17.61 18.93
CA ILE A 191 -6.76 16.77 18.22
C ILE A 191 -8.08 17.51 18.03
N LYS A 192 -8.61 18.14 19.09
CA LYS A 192 -9.89 18.87 19.05
C LYS A 192 -9.83 20.07 18.11
N GLU A 193 -8.76 20.84 18.17
CA GLU A 193 -8.57 22.01 17.30
C GLU A 193 -8.38 21.60 15.83
N ALA A 194 -7.63 20.55 15.58
CA ALA A 194 -7.51 19.98 14.24
C ALA A 194 -8.85 19.45 13.73
N ALA A 195 -9.64 18.75 14.56
CA ALA A 195 -10.96 18.26 14.17
C ALA A 195 -11.89 19.43 13.74
N ARG A 196 -11.84 20.57 14.44
CA ARG A 196 -12.55 21.80 14.05
C ARG A 196 -12.14 22.30 12.66
N ALA A 197 -10.85 22.25 12.34
CA ALA A 197 -10.31 22.69 11.06
C ALA A 197 -10.76 21.78 9.87
N PHE A 198 -10.97 20.51 10.13
CA PHE A 198 -11.46 19.55 9.12
C PHE A 198 -13.00 19.49 9.03
N THR A 199 -13.75 20.30 9.77
CA THR A 199 -15.22 20.32 9.69
C THR A 199 -15.70 20.70 8.29
N GLY A 200 -16.83 20.10 7.87
CA GLY A 200 -17.46 20.39 6.58
C GLY A 200 -16.78 19.74 5.37
N TRP A 201 -15.64 19.06 5.53
CA TRP A 201 -14.99 18.33 4.43
C TRP A 201 -15.90 17.20 3.93
N ASN A 202 -16.07 17.13 2.62
CA ASN A 202 -17.02 16.22 2.01
C ASN A 202 -16.62 15.86 0.57
N PHE A 203 -17.34 14.92 -0.03
CA PHE A 203 -17.12 14.48 -1.40
C PHE A 203 -18.45 14.20 -2.11
N LYS A 204 -18.46 14.34 -3.42
CA LYS A 204 -19.57 13.92 -4.31
C LYS A 204 -19.46 12.42 -4.63
N ARG A 205 -20.45 11.88 -5.31
CA ARG A 205 -20.46 10.45 -5.69
C ARG A 205 -19.34 10.08 -6.67
N ASP A 206 -18.90 11.01 -7.51
CA ASP A 206 -17.76 10.86 -8.40
C ASP A 206 -16.40 10.93 -7.69
N GLY A 207 -16.39 11.10 -6.38
CA GLY A 207 -15.19 11.22 -5.56
C GLY A 207 -14.64 12.64 -5.46
N SER A 208 -15.18 13.61 -6.20
CA SER A 208 -14.70 14.99 -6.16
C SER A 208 -14.92 15.63 -4.79
N PHE A 209 -13.83 16.17 -4.23
CA PHE A 209 -13.80 16.81 -2.92
C PHE A 209 -14.50 18.19 -2.96
N PHE A 210 -15.16 18.56 -1.86
CA PHE A 210 -15.66 19.92 -1.61
C PHE A 210 -15.87 20.17 -0.11
N ILE A 211 -15.90 21.43 0.28
CA ILE A 211 -16.18 21.87 1.65
C ILE A 211 -17.62 22.39 1.74
N ARG A 212 -18.41 21.85 2.69
CA ARG A 212 -19.72 22.40 3.06
C ARG A 212 -19.53 23.61 3.97
N LYS A 213 -19.43 24.80 3.42
CA LYS A 213 -19.12 26.05 4.15
C LYS A 213 -20.01 26.25 5.39
N TYR A 214 -21.32 25.97 5.29
CA TYR A 214 -22.24 26.12 6.40
C TYR A 214 -22.00 25.13 7.56
N GLN A 215 -21.22 24.05 7.34
CA GLN A 215 -20.82 23.08 8.34
C GLN A 215 -19.36 23.24 8.79
N HIS A 216 -18.60 24.13 8.14
CA HIS A 216 -17.21 24.41 8.48
C HIS A 216 -17.12 25.38 9.67
N ASP A 217 -16.15 25.16 10.56
CA ASP A 217 -15.84 26.04 11.70
C ASP A 217 -14.80 27.09 11.25
N GLU A 218 -15.27 28.32 11.06
CA GLU A 218 -14.44 29.48 10.69
C GLU A 218 -13.87 30.24 11.91
N GLY A 219 -14.05 29.70 13.13
CA GLY A 219 -13.53 30.29 14.36
C GLY A 219 -12.02 30.16 14.48
N ILE A 220 -11.45 31.00 15.34
CA ILE A 220 -10.02 30.92 15.70
C ILE A 220 -9.74 29.59 16.37
N LYS A 221 -8.62 28.96 15.99
CA LYS A 221 -8.11 27.69 16.53
C LYS A 221 -6.68 27.90 17.03
N SER A 222 -6.34 27.17 18.08
CA SER A 222 -4.96 27.14 18.60
C SER A 222 -4.41 25.72 18.38
N PHE A 223 -3.43 25.58 17.52
CA PHE A 223 -2.87 24.30 17.15
C PHE A 223 -1.33 24.36 17.26
N PHE A 224 -0.76 23.48 18.08
CA PHE A 224 0.61 23.62 18.57
C PHE A 224 0.84 25.04 19.16
N SER A 225 1.85 25.75 18.67
CA SER A 225 2.17 27.10 19.12
C SER A 225 1.58 28.21 18.23
N GLU A 226 0.71 27.85 17.27
CA GLU A 226 0.13 28.79 16.31
C GLU A 226 -1.36 29.01 16.60
N THR A 227 -1.83 30.24 16.35
CA THR A 227 -3.23 30.62 16.53
C THR A 227 -3.73 31.36 15.28
N GLY A 228 -4.86 30.92 14.73
CA GLY A 228 -5.42 31.48 13.52
C GLY A 228 -6.74 30.85 13.11
N ASN A 229 -7.35 31.36 12.06
CA ASN A 229 -8.49 30.68 11.42
C ASN A 229 -7.96 29.63 10.44
N PHE A 230 -7.53 28.50 10.99
CA PHE A 230 -6.93 27.41 10.22
C PHE A 230 -8.00 26.53 9.58
N ASP A 231 -7.75 26.09 8.34
CA ASP A 231 -8.44 24.99 7.70
C ASP A 231 -7.60 23.69 7.78
N GLY A 232 -8.08 22.62 7.14
CA GLY A 232 -7.38 21.33 7.20
C GLY A 232 -6.01 21.32 6.52
N ASP A 233 -5.79 22.14 5.51
CA ASP A 233 -4.47 22.25 4.85
C ASP A 233 -3.47 22.97 5.76
N ASP A 234 -3.92 24.03 6.45
CA ASP A 234 -3.09 24.75 7.43
C ASP A 234 -2.64 23.83 8.57
N ILE A 235 -3.55 22.97 9.05
CA ILE A 235 -3.20 21.95 10.06
C ILE A 235 -2.09 21.03 9.57
N ILE A 236 -2.18 20.55 8.33
CA ILE A 236 -1.12 19.70 7.74
C ILE A 236 0.19 20.49 7.63
N ASP A 237 0.16 21.75 7.19
CA ASP A 237 1.35 22.58 7.08
C ASP A 237 2.02 22.84 8.44
N ILE A 238 1.23 23.05 9.49
CA ILE A 238 1.75 23.20 10.88
C ILE A 238 2.37 21.89 11.38
N ILE A 239 1.75 20.73 11.07
CA ILE A 239 2.31 19.41 11.40
C ILE A 239 3.69 19.23 10.75
N LEU A 240 3.85 19.62 9.50
CA LEU A 240 5.11 19.49 8.75
C LEU A 240 6.24 20.37 9.32
N LYS A 241 5.93 21.43 10.06
CA LYS A 241 6.94 22.23 10.78
C LYS A 241 7.51 21.48 11.98
N GLN A 242 6.85 20.40 12.44
CA GLN A 242 7.33 19.58 13.55
C GLN A 242 8.35 18.54 13.06
N LYS A 243 9.61 18.62 13.53
CA LYS A 243 10.66 17.64 13.16
C LYS A 243 10.28 16.20 13.55
N SER A 244 9.41 16.02 14.54
CA SER A 244 8.83 14.72 14.92
C SER A 244 8.06 14.08 13.78
N CYS A 245 7.41 14.85 12.90
CA CYS A 245 6.74 14.34 11.72
C CYS A 245 7.75 13.67 10.76
N ALA A 246 8.81 14.37 10.39
CA ALA A 246 9.84 13.79 9.53
C ALA A 246 10.47 12.54 10.18
N ARG A 247 10.77 12.58 11.49
CA ARG A 247 11.33 11.45 12.22
C ARG A 247 10.42 10.23 12.24
N TYR A 248 9.13 10.45 12.45
CA TYR A 248 8.15 9.37 12.46
C TYR A 248 8.04 8.69 11.08
N ILE A 249 7.94 9.47 10.01
CA ILE A 249 7.91 8.92 8.65
C ILE A 249 9.22 8.22 8.29
N CYS A 250 10.35 8.81 8.63
CA CYS A 250 11.67 8.18 8.45
C CYS A 250 11.80 6.87 9.23
N SER A 251 11.21 6.75 10.43
CA SER A 251 11.20 5.50 11.18
C SER A 251 10.41 4.39 10.48
N LYS A 252 9.26 4.73 9.88
CA LYS A 252 8.48 3.79 9.06
C LYS A 252 9.23 3.37 7.78
N ILE A 253 9.87 4.33 7.11
CA ILE A 253 10.71 4.07 5.93
C ILE A 253 11.91 3.19 6.33
N TYR A 254 12.57 3.49 7.43
CA TYR A 254 13.71 2.72 7.92
C TYR A 254 13.33 1.26 8.18
N THR A 255 12.27 1.03 8.95
CA THR A 255 11.82 -0.32 9.31
C THR A 255 11.29 -1.11 8.11
N TYR A 256 10.76 -0.44 7.10
CA TYR A 256 10.26 -1.09 5.90
C TYR A 256 11.35 -1.36 4.85
N PHE A 257 12.26 -0.42 4.60
CA PHE A 257 13.22 -0.50 3.51
C PHE A 257 14.64 -0.89 3.93
N ILE A 258 15.02 -0.71 5.20
CA ILE A 258 16.40 -0.90 5.65
C ILE A 258 16.48 -2.09 6.62
N ASN A 259 16.07 -1.88 7.87
CA ASN A 259 16.21 -2.87 8.94
C ASN A 259 15.05 -2.75 9.92
N PRO A 260 14.45 -3.87 10.39
CA PRO A 260 13.47 -3.84 11.47
C PRO A 260 14.00 -3.20 12.77
N GLU A 261 15.28 -3.34 13.03
CA GLU A 261 15.96 -2.72 14.18
C GLU A 261 16.54 -1.37 13.75
N ILE A 262 16.00 -0.30 14.36
CA ILE A 262 16.41 1.06 14.02
C ILE A 262 17.79 1.37 14.61
N ASN A 263 18.71 1.82 13.75
CA ASN A 263 19.93 2.49 14.17
C ASN A 263 19.65 3.99 14.36
N PRO A 264 19.78 4.55 15.57
CA PRO A 264 19.44 5.94 15.84
C PRO A 264 20.23 6.95 14.99
N THR A 265 21.53 6.71 14.76
CA THR A 265 22.39 7.60 13.97
C THR A 265 21.90 7.70 12.51
N TYR A 266 21.57 6.55 11.89
CA TYR A 266 21.06 6.55 10.51
C TYR A 266 19.64 7.11 10.42
N LEU A 267 18.81 6.89 11.46
CA LEU A 267 17.50 7.51 11.54
C LEU A 267 17.61 9.03 11.62
N ASP A 268 18.51 9.56 12.43
CA ASP A 268 18.72 11.01 12.57
C ASP A 268 19.21 11.60 11.24
N GLU A 269 20.16 10.94 10.58
CA GLU A 269 20.70 11.35 9.28
C GLU A 269 19.59 11.45 8.21
N ILE A 270 18.77 10.41 8.03
CA ILE A 270 17.69 10.43 7.05
C ILE A 270 16.56 11.38 7.44
N THR A 271 16.34 11.61 8.74
CA THR A 271 15.38 12.60 9.23
C THR A 271 15.82 14.01 8.84
N ASP A 272 17.10 14.35 8.98
CA ASP A 272 17.64 15.65 8.61
C ASP A 272 17.60 15.90 7.10
N VAL A 273 17.78 14.84 6.30
CA VAL A 273 17.61 14.92 4.84
C VAL A 273 16.15 15.19 4.48
N PHE A 274 15.21 14.48 5.11
CA PHE A 274 13.78 14.53 4.76
C PHE A 274 13.10 15.81 5.27
N TYR A 275 13.44 16.27 6.46
CA TYR A 275 12.83 17.44 7.08
C TYR A 275 13.06 18.75 6.30
N LYS A 276 14.09 18.83 5.45
CA LYS A 276 14.41 20.04 4.67
C LYS A 276 13.30 20.45 3.70
N ASP A 277 12.72 19.50 3.02
CA ASP A 277 11.74 19.75 1.95
C ASP A 277 10.67 18.66 1.79
N TYR A 278 10.70 17.63 2.64
CA TYR A 278 9.77 16.49 2.58
C TYR A 278 9.71 15.80 1.22
N ASP A 279 10.80 15.82 0.42
CA ASP A 279 10.91 15.17 -0.88
C ASP A 279 11.22 13.68 -0.72
N ILE A 280 10.23 12.82 -0.99
CA ILE A 280 10.34 11.35 -0.87
C ILE A 280 11.36 10.80 -1.87
N LYS A 281 11.40 11.33 -3.10
CA LYS A 281 12.34 10.88 -4.13
C LYS A 281 13.78 11.12 -3.69
N LYS A 282 14.10 12.30 -3.17
CA LYS A 282 15.42 12.64 -2.64
C LYS A 282 15.82 11.75 -1.48
N LEU A 283 14.91 11.55 -0.52
CA LEU A 283 15.14 10.69 0.63
C LEU A 283 15.49 9.27 0.20
N MET A 284 14.66 8.67 -0.67
CA MET A 284 14.86 7.28 -1.11
C MET A 284 16.13 7.14 -1.96
N TYR A 285 16.44 8.13 -2.82
CA TYR A 285 17.68 8.16 -3.57
C TYR A 285 18.91 8.19 -2.64
N TYR A 286 18.86 9.06 -1.63
CA TYR A 286 19.89 9.15 -0.61
C TYR A 286 20.09 7.80 0.07
N ILE A 287 19.03 7.17 0.60
CA ILE A 287 19.12 5.87 1.28
C ILE A 287 19.76 4.82 0.38
N PHE A 288 19.32 4.68 -0.87
CA PHE A 288 19.81 3.64 -1.78
C PHE A 288 21.25 3.88 -2.31
N THR A 289 21.80 5.06 -2.09
CA THR A 289 23.19 5.39 -2.50
C THR A 289 24.19 5.39 -1.35
N THR A 290 23.72 5.35 -0.09
CA THR A 290 24.64 5.28 1.09
C THR A 290 25.33 3.93 1.20
N ASP A 291 26.52 3.90 1.81
CA ASP A 291 27.26 2.66 2.05
C ASP A 291 26.60 1.80 3.12
N TRP A 292 26.12 2.42 4.18
CA TRP A 292 25.51 1.71 5.30
C TRP A 292 24.20 0.95 4.92
N PHE A 293 23.53 1.35 3.84
CA PHE A 293 22.38 0.60 3.33
C PHE A 293 22.78 -0.83 2.93
N TYR A 294 23.99 -1.00 2.42
CA TYR A 294 24.56 -2.28 1.98
C TYR A 294 25.40 -3.00 3.03
N ASP A 295 25.44 -2.50 4.27
CA ASP A 295 26.10 -3.21 5.36
C ASP A 295 25.52 -4.63 5.52
N PRO A 296 26.38 -5.65 5.78
CA PRO A 296 25.91 -7.01 6.00
C PRO A 296 24.78 -7.17 7.02
N LYS A 297 24.77 -6.31 8.06
CA LYS A 297 23.71 -6.26 9.09
C LYS A 297 22.33 -5.83 8.56
N ASN A 298 22.27 -5.20 7.39
CA ASN A 298 21.02 -4.76 6.76
C ASN A 298 20.54 -5.72 5.65
N ILE A 299 21.42 -6.67 5.22
CA ILE A 299 21.12 -7.60 4.13
C ILE A 299 20.47 -8.88 4.69
N GLY A 300 19.27 -9.23 4.20
CA GLY A 300 18.59 -10.48 4.54
C GLY A 300 17.79 -10.46 5.85
N VAL A 301 17.76 -9.36 6.58
CA VAL A 301 17.12 -9.25 7.92
C VAL A 301 15.61 -9.05 7.88
N LYS A 302 15.04 -8.70 6.73
CA LYS A 302 13.60 -8.42 6.60
C LYS A 302 12.82 -9.66 6.18
N ILE A 303 11.74 -9.97 6.89
CA ILE A 303 10.74 -10.95 6.47
C ILE A 303 9.82 -10.27 5.45
N LYS A 304 9.74 -10.85 4.25
CA LYS A 304 8.85 -10.35 3.18
C LYS A 304 7.39 -10.47 3.61
N SER A 305 6.60 -9.45 3.31
CA SER A 305 5.15 -9.56 3.40
C SER A 305 4.61 -10.63 2.43
N PRO A 306 3.39 -11.15 2.62
CA PRO A 306 2.80 -12.11 1.70
C PRO A 306 2.83 -11.68 0.24
N ILE A 307 2.50 -10.43 -0.04
CA ILE A 307 2.51 -9.87 -1.39
C ILE A 307 3.93 -9.70 -1.93
N GLU A 308 4.88 -9.24 -1.11
CA GLU A 308 6.29 -9.18 -1.49
C GLU A 308 6.88 -10.57 -1.79
N LEU A 309 6.42 -11.59 -1.07
CA LEU A 309 6.83 -12.98 -1.31
C LEU A 309 6.31 -13.49 -2.66
N LEU A 310 5.00 -13.32 -2.93
CA LEU A 310 4.39 -13.72 -4.22
C LEU A 310 5.05 -13.02 -5.40
N ALA A 311 5.20 -11.69 -5.32
CA ALA A 311 5.84 -10.91 -6.38
C ALA A 311 7.32 -11.29 -6.53
N GLY A 312 8.03 -11.56 -5.43
CA GLY A 312 9.43 -11.98 -5.47
C GLY A 312 9.64 -13.35 -6.10
N ILE A 313 8.74 -14.31 -5.86
CA ILE A 313 8.77 -15.61 -6.54
C ILE A 313 8.52 -15.42 -8.03
N TYR A 314 7.55 -14.58 -8.41
CA TYR A 314 7.25 -14.31 -9.81
C TYR A 314 8.44 -13.73 -10.59
N GLN A 315 9.26 -12.89 -9.95
CA GLN A 315 10.48 -12.32 -10.58
C GLN A 315 11.51 -13.39 -10.94
N VAL A 316 11.52 -14.50 -10.23
CA VAL A 316 12.48 -15.61 -10.48
C VAL A 316 11.83 -16.70 -11.33
N VAL A 317 10.60 -17.07 -11.00
CA VAL A 317 9.82 -18.12 -11.68
C VAL A 317 8.44 -17.56 -12.01
N PRO A 318 8.25 -16.99 -13.20
CA PRO A 318 6.92 -16.54 -13.64
C PRO A 318 5.91 -17.69 -13.63
N PHE A 319 4.76 -17.44 -13.01
CA PHE A 319 3.69 -18.45 -12.89
C PHE A 319 2.32 -17.85 -13.21
N LYS A 320 1.36 -18.71 -13.52
CA LYS A 320 -0.03 -18.32 -13.75
C LYS A 320 -0.97 -19.33 -13.10
N PHE A 321 -1.96 -18.84 -12.38
CA PHE A 321 -3.00 -19.69 -11.79
C PHE A 321 -4.13 -19.93 -12.79
N GLU A 322 -4.67 -21.15 -12.86
CA GLU A 322 -5.80 -21.51 -13.73
C GLU A 322 -7.05 -20.67 -13.40
N LYS A 323 -7.44 -20.60 -12.12
CA LYS A 323 -8.52 -19.74 -11.61
C LYS A 323 -7.91 -18.54 -10.88
N GLU A 324 -7.25 -17.68 -11.65
CA GLU A 324 -6.34 -16.65 -11.14
C GLU A 324 -6.95 -15.79 -10.04
N ARG A 325 -8.15 -15.24 -10.27
CA ARG A 325 -8.84 -14.40 -9.28
C ARG A 325 -9.07 -15.14 -7.96
N GLN A 326 -9.59 -16.35 -8.03
CA GLN A 326 -9.94 -17.16 -6.86
C GLN A 326 -8.69 -17.53 -6.06
N HIS A 327 -7.68 -18.06 -6.73
CA HIS A 327 -6.46 -18.53 -6.09
C HIS A 327 -5.63 -17.38 -5.53
N MET A 328 -5.51 -16.28 -6.26
CA MET A 328 -4.78 -15.09 -5.80
C MET A 328 -5.42 -14.48 -4.55
N MET A 329 -6.75 -14.31 -4.53
CA MET A 329 -7.47 -13.82 -3.35
C MET A 329 -7.37 -14.78 -2.17
N TYR A 330 -7.38 -16.08 -2.44
CA TYR A 330 -7.22 -17.10 -1.40
C TYR A 330 -5.83 -17.05 -0.76
N LEU A 331 -4.77 -17.03 -1.56
CA LEU A 331 -3.39 -16.96 -1.07
C LEU A 331 -3.15 -15.69 -0.23
N GLN A 332 -3.62 -14.55 -0.68
CA GLN A 332 -3.56 -13.31 0.09
C GLN A 332 -4.20 -13.47 1.47
N ARG A 333 -5.38 -14.09 1.51
CA ARG A 333 -6.16 -14.28 2.74
C ARG A 333 -5.48 -15.24 3.72
N ILE A 334 -5.06 -16.42 3.26
CA ILE A 334 -4.43 -17.43 4.13
C ILE A 334 -3.05 -17.03 4.62
N MET A 335 -2.35 -16.16 3.88
CA MET A 335 -1.08 -15.58 4.29
C MET A 335 -1.23 -14.30 5.12
N GLY A 336 -2.46 -13.78 5.32
CA GLY A 336 -2.76 -12.66 6.19
C GLY A 336 -2.63 -11.27 5.56
N GLN A 337 -2.45 -11.13 4.22
CA GLN A 337 -2.41 -9.82 3.56
C GLN A 337 -3.28 -9.79 2.31
N THR A 338 -4.45 -9.19 2.41
CA THR A 338 -5.34 -8.94 1.27
C THR A 338 -5.31 -7.46 0.91
N LEU A 339 -4.68 -7.10 -0.21
CA LEU A 339 -4.58 -5.70 -0.65
C LEU A 339 -5.96 -5.05 -0.75
N LEU A 340 -6.07 -3.78 -0.39
CA LEU A 340 -7.30 -2.98 -0.29
C LEU A 340 -8.28 -3.42 0.83
N TYR A 341 -7.90 -4.43 1.64
CA TYR A 341 -8.68 -4.94 2.77
C TYR A 341 -7.81 -5.01 4.03
N PRO A 342 -7.34 -3.86 4.55
CA PRO A 342 -6.54 -3.83 5.77
C PRO A 342 -7.34 -4.36 6.97
N PRO A 343 -6.67 -4.95 7.98
CA PRO A 343 -7.34 -5.50 9.17
C PRO A 343 -7.96 -4.40 10.05
N ASN A 344 -7.33 -3.25 10.12
CA ASN A 344 -7.77 -2.07 10.90
C ASN A 344 -7.09 -0.79 10.35
N VAL A 345 -7.27 0.34 11.01
CA VAL A 345 -6.72 1.65 10.60
C VAL A 345 -5.19 1.74 10.70
N ALA A 346 -4.54 0.90 11.54
CA ALA A 346 -3.09 0.84 11.66
C ALA A 346 -2.42 -0.05 10.58
N GLY A 347 -3.22 -0.72 9.73
CA GLY A 347 -2.73 -1.56 8.64
C GLY A 347 -2.19 -2.92 9.11
N TRP A 348 -1.28 -3.47 8.31
CA TRP A 348 -0.62 -4.74 8.62
C TRP A 348 0.65 -4.50 9.42
N LYS A 349 0.80 -5.22 10.52
CA LYS A 349 2.08 -5.30 11.24
C LYS A 349 3.10 -6.03 10.35
N GLY A 350 4.32 -5.53 10.29
CA GLY A 350 5.37 -6.08 9.44
C GLY A 350 6.21 -7.17 10.10
N ASN A 351 7.24 -7.63 9.38
CA ASN A 351 8.30 -8.52 9.87
C ASN A 351 7.80 -9.82 10.52
N GLN A 352 8.13 -10.06 11.79
CA GLN A 352 7.77 -11.29 12.51
C GLN A 352 6.27 -11.56 12.55
N SER A 353 5.43 -10.50 12.50
CA SER A 353 3.96 -10.66 12.49
C SER A 353 3.42 -11.37 11.24
N TRP A 354 4.26 -11.56 10.21
CA TRP A 354 3.92 -12.38 9.04
C TRP A 354 4.11 -13.88 9.25
N ILE A 355 4.67 -14.30 10.38
CA ILE A 355 5.05 -15.68 10.67
C ILE A 355 4.31 -16.14 11.92
N ASP A 356 3.34 -16.99 11.72
CA ASP A 356 2.73 -17.88 12.71
C ASP A 356 2.75 -19.31 12.18
N SER A 357 2.27 -20.28 12.95
CA SER A 357 2.30 -21.69 12.56
C SER A 357 1.59 -21.98 11.24
N ASN A 358 0.46 -21.29 10.97
CA ASN A 358 -0.33 -21.49 9.75
C ASN A 358 0.32 -20.82 8.55
N THR A 359 0.69 -19.55 8.69
CA THR A 359 1.30 -18.77 7.60
C THR A 359 2.67 -19.29 7.22
N LEU A 360 3.46 -19.80 8.19
CA LEU A 360 4.76 -20.44 7.92
C LEU A 360 4.59 -21.69 7.03
N MET A 361 3.64 -22.57 7.34
CA MET A 361 3.39 -23.76 6.54
C MET A 361 2.99 -23.42 5.11
N VAL A 362 2.12 -22.42 4.93
CA VAL A 362 1.73 -21.95 3.61
C VAL A 362 2.95 -21.40 2.85
N ARG A 363 3.79 -20.60 3.49
CA ARG A 363 5.00 -20.02 2.89
C ARG A 363 6.00 -21.09 2.44
N LEU A 364 6.23 -22.11 3.27
CA LEU A 364 7.13 -23.22 2.93
C LEU A 364 6.59 -24.06 1.76
N LYS A 365 5.27 -24.30 1.74
CA LYS A 365 4.62 -25.07 0.66
C LYS A 365 4.47 -24.27 -0.64
N LEU A 366 4.49 -22.94 -0.58
CA LEU A 366 4.21 -22.06 -1.73
C LEU A 366 5.18 -22.29 -2.90
N SER A 367 6.47 -22.41 -2.62
CA SER A 367 7.48 -22.71 -3.65
C SER A 367 7.23 -24.07 -4.30
N ALA A 368 6.95 -25.11 -3.50
CA ALA A 368 6.61 -26.44 -3.99
C ALA A 368 5.31 -26.44 -4.81
N ILE A 369 4.29 -25.69 -4.37
CA ILE A 369 3.03 -25.50 -5.09
C ILE A 369 3.31 -24.90 -6.47
N ILE A 370 4.09 -23.85 -6.54
CA ILE A 370 4.42 -23.13 -7.79
C ILE A 370 5.28 -24.01 -8.71
N LEU A 371 6.33 -24.66 -8.19
CA LEU A 371 7.28 -25.44 -8.99
C LEU A 371 6.73 -26.79 -9.46
N ASN A 372 5.88 -27.42 -8.68
CA ASN A 372 5.40 -28.77 -8.95
C ASN A 372 3.95 -28.81 -9.47
N ASN A 373 3.36 -27.67 -9.80
CA ASN A 373 1.95 -27.57 -10.25
C ASN A 373 0.92 -28.16 -9.26
N TYR A 374 1.18 -28.05 -7.96
CA TYR A 374 0.22 -28.52 -6.96
C TYR A 374 -1.07 -27.70 -6.98
N VAL A 375 -2.20 -28.38 -6.86
CA VAL A 375 -3.50 -27.74 -6.68
C VAL A 375 -3.69 -27.43 -5.19
N ILE A 376 -4.10 -26.20 -4.89
CA ILE A 376 -4.52 -25.85 -3.53
C ILE A 376 -6.00 -26.21 -3.42
N ASN A 377 -6.34 -27.12 -2.50
CA ASN A 377 -7.75 -27.39 -2.20
C ASN A 377 -8.31 -26.24 -1.37
N LEU A 378 -9.30 -25.54 -1.94
CA LEU A 378 -9.90 -24.34 -1.38
C LEU A 378 -11.09 -24.60 -0.46
N ASP A 379 -11.59 -25.84 -0.45
CA ASP A 379 -12.88 -26.16 0.17
C ASP A 379 -12.78 -26.60 1.62
N THR A 380 -11.59 -26.84 2.16
CA THR A 380 -11.42 -27.35 3.52
C THR A 380 -10.87 -26.29 4.48
N LYS A 381 -11.72 -25.80 5.36
CA LYS A 381 -11.30 -25.11 6.57
C LYS A 381 -10.60 -26.12 7.51
N GLY A 382 -9.28 -26.02 7.67
CA GLY A 382 -8.54 -26.69 8.75
C GLY A 382 -7.88 -28.01 8.44
N ALA A 383 -8.05 -28.60 7.25
CA ALA A 383 -7.49 -29.91 6.89
C ALA A 383 -6.30 -29.78 5.91
N PHE A 384 -5.28 -29.01 6.29
CA PHE A 384 -4.12 -28.80 5.39
C PHE A 384 -3.21 -30.05 5.31
N GLU A 385 -3.24 -30.95 6.30
CA GLU A 385 -2.40 -32.14 6.34
C GLU A 385 -3.07 -33.35 5.69
N ASP A 386 -4.34 -33.60 5.99
CA ASP A 386 -5.03 -34.80 5.50
C ASP A 386 -5.47 -34.69 4.03
N SER A 387 -5.83 -33.52 3.56
CA SER A 387 -6.29 -33.31 2.19
C SER A 387 -5.16 -33.42 1.16
N PHE A 388 -3.88 -33.28 1.55
CA PHE A 388 -2.74 -33.31 0.63
C PHE A 388 -2.41 -34.76 0.20
N GLU A 389 -2.43 -35.72 1.13
CA GLU A 389 -2.20 -37.15 0.83
C GLU A 389 -3.40 -37.77 0.12
N GLU A 390 -4.62 -37.49 0.55
CA GLU A 390 -5.84 -38.01 -0.03
C GLU A 390 -6.06 -37.45 -1.47
N TYR A 391 -5.74 -36.18 -1.65
CA TYR A 391 -5.82 -35.53 -2.94
C TYR A 391 -4.74 -36.03 -3.92
N TYR A 392 -3.55 -36.37 -3.45
CA TYR A 392 -2.49 -36.98 -4.26
C TYR A 392 -2.85 -38.39 -4.73
N LYS A 393 -3.59 -39.14 -3.92
CA LYS A 393 -4.05 -40.54 -4.20
C LYS A 393 -5.22 -40.57 -5.21
N THR A 394 -6.08 -39.56 -5.23
CA THR A 394 -7.35 -39.60 -6.00
C THR A 394 -7.31 -39.03 -7.40
N THR A 395 -6.25 -38.34 -7.82
CA THR A 395 -6.24 -37.68 -9.13
C THR A 395 -4.93 -37.87 -9.88
N LYS A 396 -4.93 -38.77 -10.85
CA LYS A 396 -3.85 -39.02 -11.80
C LYS A 396 -3.69 -37.94 -12.87
N ASP A 397 -4.66 -37.03 -13.06
CA ASP A 397 -4.69 -36.04 -14.14
C ASP A 397 -4.55 -34.59 -13.65
N ARG A 398 -3.31 -34.17 -13.30
CA ARG A 398 -3.12 -32.90 -12.65
C ARG A 398 -2.08 -31.98 -13.19
N LYS A 399 -1.95 -31.99 -14.47
CA LYS A 399 -0.98 -31.11 -15.16
C LYS A 399 -1.41 -29.67 -15.35
N LYS A 400 -2.54 -29.20 -14.77
CA LYS A 400 -3.17 -27.94 -15.25
C LYS A 400 -3.23 -26.76 -14.29
N PHE A 401 -2.64 -26.82 -13.11
CA PHE A 401 -2.86 -25.74 -12.14
C PHE A 401 -1.89 -24.56 -12.28
N ILE A 402 -0.62 -24.84 -12.47
CA ILE A 402 0.42 -23.82 -12.73
C ILE A 402 1.25 -24.34 -13.91
N ASN A 403 1.40 -23.58 -14.95
CA ASN A 403 2.24 -23.97 -16.08
C ASN A 403 3.68 -23.51 -15.79
N THR A 404 4.49 -24.38 -15.18
CA THR A 404 5.89 -24.14 -14.85
C THR A 404 6.85 -24.79 -15.84
N SER A 405 6.39 -25.65 -16.77
CA SER A 405 7.27 -26.44 -17.63
C SER A 405 8.20 -25.62 -18.50
N LYS A 406 7.85 -24.38 -18.85
CA LYS A 406 8.70 -23.47 -19.63
C LYS A 406 9.72 -22.68 -18.77
N ASN A 407 9.65 -22.78 -17.46
CA ASN A 407 10.45 -21.96 -16.54
C ASN A 407 11.57 -22.75 -15.87
N ILE A 408 11.53 -24.10 -15.94
CA ILE A 408 12.55 -24.97 -15.34
C ILE A 408 13.88 -24.86 -16.08
N GLU A 409 13.85 -24.69 -17.40
CA GLU A 409 15.06 -24.48 -18.21
C GLU A 409 15.86 -23.21 -17.83
N ALA A 410 15.23 -22.27 -17.12
CA ALA A 410 15.89 -21.06 -16.62
C ALA A 410 16.76 -21.28 -15.36
N PHE A 411 16.73 -22.48 -14.77
CA PHE A 411 17.48 -22.85 -13.56
C PHE A 411 18.69 -23.75 -13.82
N GLU A 412 18.98 -24.13 -15.05
CA GLU A 412 20.26 -24.75 -15.36
C GLU A 412 21.38 -23.71 -15.22
N PHE A 413 22.20 -23.92 -14.19
CA PHE A 413 23.35 -23.08 -13.80
C PHE A 413 24.53 -23.27 -14.73
#